data_dbea65fdcd8604da977fb72545ff6c0d
#
_entry.id   dbea65fdcd8604da977fb72545ff6c0d
#
_cell.length_a   1.000
_cell.length_b   1.000
_cell.length_c   1.000
_cell.angle_alpha   90.00
_cell.angle_beta   90.00
_cell.angle_gamma   90.00
#
_symmetry.space_group_name_H-M   'P 1'
#
loop_
_entity.id
_entity.type
_entity.pdbx_description
1 polymer ?
#
loop_
_entity_poly.entity_id
_entity_poly.type
_entity_poly.pdbx_seq_one_letter_code
_entity_poly.pdbx_strand_id
1 'polypeptide(L)'
;MKLKLTIISLIMHSVAVCAQQLTLANAITIAQENSLDAQIARYSFMGSYWQYRSFKAQMLPSLNLSGGLGGFNHSVIETRDYETGRVNQVNNNTMTNSVTLSMDQEIVATGGKVSLQSYLYRLDQFTYDEKTYKTQPLRISYTQPLRSFNSLKWQKKTAPMEYQIAERTYLTALQDITIKATTLFFNVLAAQSDYKQSLATVSDREKLYEMAQKRLALTTTTKSEVLQMELSLLNARMAVTTNKIALDDAMYDFFSFLRVTDYSNAELVPPYNTPDIIVSADEVVQKAINNSSHTLEQKLLMLQAERTVAQSKSQRGLQMTLSSELGLSQTGNTFSSAYGRLKDNEIIGLTLSLPIFDWGVSKGKVKMAEAQLDVVRTKVEQSNLDYMQGLRKKVMQFNAQPLQCRNALRAQEIAVERYEIMRKRYESGSISVTDLNTAQQEMESAKAKYINQLLTFWNDYYSLQKSTLYDWQRKADLKDITPSVKMKIEE
;
A
#
# COMPACT_ATOMS: atom_id res chain seq x y z
N MET A 1 -13.50 -44.00 -0.21
CA MET A 1 -12.72 -42.77 -0.41
C MET A 1 -13.31 -42.06 -1.62
N LYS A 2 -14.30 -41.18 -1.39
CA LYS A 2 -15.02 -40.50 -2.47
C LYS A 2 -14.45 -39.09 -2.58
N LEU A 3 -13.72 -38.85 -3.68
CA LEU A 3 -13.21 -37.53 -4.08
C LEU A 3 -14.42 -36.66 -4.48
N LYS A 4 -14.78 -35.70 -3.68
CA LYS A 4 -15.74 -34.69 -4.08
C LYS A 4 -14.99 -33.59 -4.84
N LEU A 5 -15.07 -33.65 -6.16
CA LEU A 5 -14.73 -32.55 -7.05
C LEU A 5 -15.77 -31.45 -6.84
N THR A 6 -15.44 -30.42 -6.09
CA THR A 6 -16.26 -29.22 -5.99
C THR A 6 -15.80 -28.30 -7.12
N ILE A 7 -16.56 -28.30 -8.21
CA ILE A 7 -16.45 -27.32 -9.29
C ILE A 7 -16.90 -25.98 -8.69
N ILE A 8 -15.94 -25.11 -8.42
CA ILE A 8 -16.23 -23.69 -8.10
C ILE A 8 -16.63 -23.05 -9.43
N SER A 9 -17.94 -22.97 -9.65
CA SER A 9 -18.53 -22.15 -10.69
C SER A 9 -18.23 -20.69 -10.36
N LEU A 10 -17.23 -20.14 -11.06
CA LEU A 10 -16.98 -18.70 -11.09
C LEU A 10 -18.15 -18.05 -11.83
N ILE A 11 -19.17 -17.68 -11.09
CA ILE A 11 -20.27 -16.85 -11.62
C ILE A 11 -19.63 -15.47 -11.85
N MET A 12 -19.12 -15.25 -13.05
CA MET A 12 -18.94 -13.92 -13.61
C MET A 12 -20.35 -13.32 -13.69
N HIS A 13 -20.72 -12.57 -12.67
CA HIS A 13 -21.81 -11.61 -12.81
C HIS A 13 -21.28 -10.48 -13.71
N SER A 14 -21.42 -10.69 -15.02
CA SER A 14 -21.47 -9.58 -15.97
C SER A 14 -22.73 -8.79 -15.57
N VAL A 15 -22.53 -7.73 -14.78
CA VAL A 15 -23.55 -6.72 -14.58
C VAL A 15 -23.77 -6.10 -15.95
N ALA A 16 -24.75 -6.59 -16.67
CA ALA A 16 -25.26 -5.96 -17.87
C ALA A 16 -25.78 -4.60 -17.44
N VAL A 17 -24.99 -3.56 -17.71
CA VAL A 17 -25.38 -2.16 -17.53
C VAL A 17 -26.31 -1.81 -18.71
N CYS A 18 -27.52 -2.35 -18.68
CA CYS A 18 -28.63 -1.82 -19.45
C CYS A 18 -28.94 -0.42 -18.93
N ALA A 19 -28.61 0.63 -19.67
CA ALA A 19 -29.01 2.03 -19.47
C ALA A 19 -29.05 2.48 -17.99
N GLN A 20 -28.07 2.06 -17.20
CA GLN A 20 -28.05 2.30 -15.77
C GLN A 20 -27.34 3.63 -15.52
N GLN A 21 -28.12 4.60 -15.00
CA GLN A 21 -27.55 5.85 -14.53
C GLN A 21 -26.48 5.56 -13.45
N LEU A 22 -25.23 5.84 -13.75
CA LEU A 22 -24.11 5.59 -12.86
C LEU A 22 -23.92 6.80 -11.94
N THR A 23 -24.15 6.59 -10.64
CA THR A 23 -23.92 7.60 -9.60
C THR A 23 -22.45 7.56 -9.13
N LEU A 24 -21.95 8.67 -8.57
CA LEU A 24 -20.61 8.74 -7.97
C LEU A 24 -20.39 7.67 -6.89
N ALA A 25 -21.40 7.42 -6.05
CA ALA A 25 -21.31 6.41 -4.99
C ALA A 25 -21.12 4.99 -5.55
N ASN A 26 -21.88 4.62 -6.59
CA ASN A 26 -21.75 3.32 -7.25
C ASN A 26 -20.39 3.19 -7.95
N ALA A 27 -19.92 4.25 -8.61
CA ALA A 27 -18.60 4.27 -9.26
C ALA A 27 -17.47 4.05 -8.25
N ILE A 28 -17.52 4.68 -7.09
CA ILE A 28 -16.56 4.49 -6.00
C ILE A 28 -16.58 3.04 -5.49
N THR A 29 -17.76 2.46 -5.28
CA THR A 29 -17.89 1.06 -4.82
C THR A 29 -17.26 0.10 -5.83
N ILE A 30 -17.58 0.24 -7.13
CA ILE A 30 -16.99 -0.57 -8.20
C ILE A 30 -15.47 -0.39 -8.25
N ALA A 31 -14.96 0.84 -8.11
CA ALA A 31 -13.53 1.11 -8.12
C ALA A 31 -12.80 0.43 -6.95
N GLN A 32 -13.36 0.48 -5.74
CA GLN A 32 -12.80 -0.16 -4.54
C GLN A 32 -12.85 -1.69 -4.60
N GLU A 33 -13.79 -2.27 -5.34
CA GLU A 33 -13.91 -3.73 -5.49
C GLU A 33 -13.05 -4.27 -6.63
N ASN A 34 -13.07 -3.63 -7.79
CA ASN A 34 -12.59 -4.21 -9.05
C ASN A 34 -11.29 -3.61 -9.59
N SER A 35 -10.92 -2.36 -9.23
CA SER A 35 -9.75 -1.72 -9.79
C SER A 35 -8.45 -2.46 -9.47
N LEU A 36 -7.45 -2.35 -10.36
CA LEU A 36 -6.12 -2.90 -10.11
C LEU A 36 -5.46 -2.26 -8.90
N ASP A 37 -5.68 -0.96 -8.68
CA ASP A 37 -5.16 -0.24 -7.51
C ASP A 37 -5.73 -0.84 -6.21
N ALA A 38 -7.01 -1.25 -6.18
CA ALA A 38 -7.63 -1.93 -5.05
C ALA A 38 -7.05 -3.33 -4.82
N GLN A 39 -6.76 -4.06 -5.89
CA GLN A 39 -6.08 -5.36 -5.80
C GLN A 39 -4.67 -5.22 -5.25
N ILE A 40 -3.90 -4.23 -5.73
CA ILE A 40 -2.54 -3.92 -5.22
C ILE A 40 -2.60 -3.57 -3.73
N ALA A 41 -3.52 -2.71 -3.32
CA ALA A 41 -3.69 -2.34 -1.91
C ALA A 41 -4.01 -3.56 -1.04
N ARG A 42 -4.90 -4.45 -1.51
CA ARG A 42 -5.27 -5.70 -0.82
C ARG A 42 -4.08 -6.66 -0.69
N TYR A 43 -3.34 -6.90 -1.78
CA TYR A 43 -2.18 -7.81 -1.73
C TYR A 43 -1.04 -7.26 -0.89
N SER A 44 -0.82 -5.94 -0.90
CA SER A 44 0.16 -5.29 -0.02
C SER A 44 -0.19 -5.46 1.46
N PHE A 45 -1.46 -5.28 1.80
CA PHE A 45 -1.93 -5.54 3.16
C PHE A 45 -1.83 -7.03 3.53
N MET A 46 -2.18 -7.94 2.61
CA MET A 46 -2.04 -9.39 2.81
C MET A 46 -0.58 -9.78 3.08
N GLY A 47 0.38 -9.21 2.34
CA GLY A 47 1.82 -9.39 2.61
C GLY A 47 2.20 -8.99 4.04
N SER A 48 1.74 -7.82 4.49
CA SER A 48 1.99 -7.31 5.86
C SER A 48 1.31 -8.15 6.94
N TYR A 49 0.12 -8.66 6.67
CA TYR A 49 -0.59 -9.59 7.56
C TYR A 49 0.20 -10.88 7.76
N TRP A 50 0.67 -11.51 6.65
CA TRP A 50 1.44 -12.74 6.72
C TRP A 50 2.82 -12.51 7.34
N GLN A 51 3.44 -11.36 7.13
CA GLN A 51 4.68 -10.97 7.81
C GLN A 51 4.49 -10.92 9.33
N TYR A 52 3.42 -10.28 9.80
CA TYR A 52 3.10 -10.23 11.23
C TYR A 52 2.74 -11.61 11.80
N ARG A 53 1.99 -12.43 11.05
CA ARG A 53 1.65 -13.80 11.44
C ARG A 53 2.89 -14.68 11.50
N SER A 54 3.80 -14.56 10.53
CA SER A 54 5.10 -15.25 10.53
C SER A 54 5.96 -14.85 11.74
N PHE A 55 6.02 -13.56 12.05
CA PHE A 55 6.68 -13.09 13.26
C PHE A 55 6.09 -13.72 14.54
N LYS A 56 4.77 -13.81 14.65
CA LYS A 56 4.13 -14.50 15.78
C LYS A 56 4.49 -16.00 15.82
N ALA A 57 4.54 -16.64 14.66
CA ALA A 57 4.89 -18.05 14.58
C ALA A 57 6.36 -18.32 14.97
N GLN A 58 7.29 -17.38 14.66
CA GLN A 58 8.69 -17.49 15.07
C GLN A 58 8.88 -17.51 16.61
N MET A 59 7.90 -17.04 17.36
CA MET A 59 7.92 -17.10 18.83
C MET A 59 7.45 -18.46 19.39
N LEU A 60 7.01 -19.38 18.53
CA LEU A 60 6.58 -20.73 18.90
C LEU A 60 7.70 -21.73 18.61
N PRO A 61 7.68 -22.90 19.27
CA PRO A 61 8.65 -23.97 18.98
C PRO A 61 8.59 -24.38 17.51
N SER A 62 9.75 -24.44 16.85
CA SER A 62 9.87 -24.98 15.48
C SER A 62 10.45 -26.39 15.51
N LEU A 63 9.85 -27.32 14.75
CA LEU A 63 10.37 -28.67 14.58
C LEU A 63 11.00 -28.77 13.19
N ASN A 64 12.29 -29.11 13.15
CA ASN A 64 13.08 -29.17 11.94
C ASN A 64 13.75 -30.56 11.82
N LEU A 65 13.64 -31.15 10.64
CA LEU A 65 14.40 -32.32 10.24
C LEU A 65 15.45 -31.88 9.20
N SER A 66 16.72 -32.15 9.52
CA SER A 66 17.82 -31.88 8.60
C SER A 66 18.67 -33.13 8.40
N GLY A 67 19.24 -33.28 7.22
CA GLY A 67 20.10 -34.43 6.90
C GLY A 67 21.15 -34.07 5.89
N GLY A 68 22.36 -34.61 6.11
CA GLY A 68 23.44 -34.64 5.14
C GLY A 68 23.64 -36.07 4.70
N LEU A 69 23.30 -36.39 3.45
CA LEU A 69 23.38 -37.74 2.93
C LEU A 69 24.44 -37.80 1.81
N GLY A 70 25.27 -38.87 1.83
CA GLY A 70 26.25 -39.14 0.76
C GLY A 70 27.43 -38.15 0.72
N GLY A 71 27.82 -37.58 1.84
CA GLY A 71 29.00 -36.72 1.94
C GLY A 71 30.30 -37.55 1.70
N PHE A 72 30.68 -37.74 0.42
CA PHE A 72 31.87 -38.47 0.05
C PHE A 72 33.09 -37.57 0.12
N ASN A 73 34.17 -38.06 0.76
CA ASN A 73 35.47 -37.41 0.83
C ASN A 73 36.56 -38.44 0.42
N HIS A 74 37.33 -38.05 -0.60
CA HIS A 74 38.53 -38.78 -1.01
C HIS A 74 39.71 -37.77 -0.99
N SER A 75 40.53 -37.88 0.03
CA SER A 75 41.66 -36.96 0.24
C SER A 75 42.86 -37.69 0.84
N VAL A 76 44.02 -37.15 0.68
CA VAL A 76 45.22 -37.59 1.39
C VAL A 76 45.40 -36.70 2.61
N ILE A 77 45.45 -37.30 3.80
CA ILE A 77 45.68 -36.57 5.05
C ILE A 77 47.07 -36.99 5.61
N GLU A 78 47.75 -36.05 6.22
CA GLU A 78 48.99 -36.30 6.94
C GLU A 78 48.64 -36.65 8.39
N THR A 79 49.07 -37.81 8.83
CA THR A 79 48.95 -38.27 10.21
C THR A 79 50.32 -38.41 10.81
N ARG A 80 50.51 -37.90 12.02
CA ARG A 80 51.74 -38.05 12.77
C ARG A 80 51.61 -39.21 13.72
N ASP A 81 52.55 -40.17 13.55
CA ASP A 81 52.67 -41.31 14.46
C ASP A 81 53.22 -40.81 15.82
N TYR A 82 52.51 -41.10 16.88
CA TYR A 82 52.82 -40.63 18.26
C TYR A 82 54.09 -41.28 18.84
N GLU A 83 54.40 -42.51 18.41
CA GLU A 83 55.56 -43.26 18.94
C GLU A 83 56.85 -42.91 18.20
N THR A 84 56.77 -42.77 16.87
CA THR A 84 57.94 -42.57 16.04
C THR A 84 58.16 -41.13 15.61
N GLY A 85 57.13 -40.24 15.78
CA GLY A 85 57.13 -38.86 15.33
C GLY A 85 57.13 -38.70 13.80
N ARG A 86 57.01 -39.78 13.03
CA ARG A 86 57.00 -39.74 11.56
C ARG A 86 55.65 -39.26 11.04
N VAL A 87 55.72 -38.53 9.94
CA VAL A 87 54.52 -38.08 9.21
C VAL A 87 54.23 -39.13 8.12
N ASN A 88 53.06 -39.71 8.19
CA ASN A 88 52.57 -40.68 7.21
C ASN A 88 51.43 -40.03 6.43
N GLN A 89 51.41 -40.21 5.11
CA GLN A 89 50.33 -39.83 4.25
C GLN A 89 49.32 -41.01 4.17
N VAL A 90 48.09 -40.76 4.58
CA VAL A 90 47.06 -41.78 4.62
C VAL A 90 45.90 -41.32 3.72
N ASN A 91 45.40 -42.23 2.88
CA ASN A 91 44.21 -41.99 2.09
C ASN A 91 43.01 -41.98 3.04
N ASN A 92 42.35 -40.81 3.09
CA ASN A 92 41.08 -40.64 3.81
C ASN A 92 39.93 -40.78 2.80
N ASN A 93 39.41 -42.00 2.69
CA ASN A 93 38.32 -42.32 1.80
C ASN A 93 37.08 -42.64 2.67
N THR A 94 36.20 -41.64 2.80
CA THR A 94 35.08 -41.70 3.74
C THR A 94 33.76 -41.27 3.11
N MET A 95 32.68 -41.81 3.64
CA MET A 95 31.33 -41.35 3.35
C MET A 95 30.62 -41.02 4.68
N THR A 96 30.04 -39.86 4.74
CA THR A 96 29.31 -39.41 5.92
C THR A 96 27.83 -39.25 5.63
N ASN A 97 27.02 -39.71 6.56
CA ASN A 97 25.57 -39.52 6.54
C ASN A 97 25.12 -39.02 7.93
N SER A 98 24.28 -38.03 7.97
CA SER A 98 23.74 -37.52 9.25
C SER A 98 22.26 -37.17 9.13
N VAL A 99 21.54 -37.37 10.19
CA VAL A 99 20.14 -36.93 10.36
C VAL A 99 19.98 -36.28 11.71
N THR A 100 19.38 -35.11 11.74
CA THR A 100 19.10 -34.36 12.95
C THR A 100 17.64 -33.96 13.00
N LEU A 101 16.93 -34.34 14.03
CA LEU A 101 15.62 -33.81 14.37
C LEU A 101 15.81 -32.78 15.50
N SER A 102 15.39 -31.55 15.30
CA SER A 102 15.50 -30.50 16.31
C SER A 102 14.18 -29.79 16.57
N MET A 103 13.89 -29.52 17.81
CA MET A 103 12.84 -28.61 18.25
C MET A 103 13.50 -27.39 18.90
N ASP A 104 13.33 -26.22 18.28
CA ASP A 104 13.98 -24.98 18.68
C ASP A 104 12.95 -23.98 19.19
N GLN A 105 13.22 -23.36 20.36
CA GLN A 105 12.39 -22.33 20.96
C GLN A 105 13.23 -21.12 21.35
N GLU A 106 12.89 -19.96 20.82
CA GLU A 106 13.49 -18.68 21.20
C GLU A 106 12.77 -18.06 22.39
N ILE A 107 13.53 -17.55 23.38
CA ILE A 107 12.99 -16.87 24.56
C ILE A 107 13.07 -15.36 24.33
N VAL A 108 11.96 -14.77 23.93
CA VAL A 108 11.89 -13.34 23.55
C VAL A 108 12.35 -12.41 24.69
N ALA A 109 12.04 -12.74 25.93
CA ALA A 109 12.35 -11.89 27.08
C ALA A 109 13.86 -11.71 27.30
N THR A 110 14.63 -12.80 27.14
CA THR A 110 16.08 -12.85 27.42
C THR A 110 16.93 -12.88 26.17
N GLY A 111 16.34 -13.23 25.00
CA GLY A 111 17.07 -13.49 23.77
C GLY A 111 17.81 -14.83 23.78
N GLY A 112 17.51 -15.70 24.74
CA GLY A 112 18.04 -17.06 24.81
C GLY A 112 17.31 -18.02 23.88
N LYS A 113 17.95 -19.18 23.62
CA LYS A 113 17.40 -20.26 22.80
C LYS A 113 17.51 -21.59 23.55
N VAL A 114 16.42 -22.33 23.59
CA VAL A 114 16.38 -23.75 24.03
C VAL A 114 16.20 -24.60 22.79
N SER A 115 16.99 -25.65 22.66
CA SER A 115 16.89 -26.62 21.59
C SER A 115 16.85 -28.03 22.15
N LEU A 116 15.87 -28.83 21.72
CA LEU A 116 15.81 -30.26 21.95
C LEU A 116 16.16 -30.97 20.64
N GLN A 117 17.18 -31.84 20.65
CA GLN A 117 17.69 -32.44 19.43
C GLN A 117 17.87 -33.94 19.59
N SER A 118 17.66 -34.65 18.47
CA SER A 118 18.05 -36.04 18.29
C SER A 118 18.95 -36.13 17.05
N TYR A 119 20.11 -36.73 17.20
CA TYR A 119 21.15 -36.78 16.18
C TYR A 119 21.61 -38.20 15.93
N LEU A 120 21.71 -38.58 14.65
CA LEU A 120 22.30 -39.78 14.18
C LEU A 120 23.33 -39.43 13.10
N TYR A 121 24.54 -39.96 13.26
CA TYR A 121 25.64 -39.84 12.31
C TYR A 121 26.21 -41.21 12.00
N ARG A 122 26.49 -41.47 10.71
CA ARG A 122 27.16 -42.66 10.23
C ARG A 122 28.38 -42.19 9.40
N LEU A 123 29.52 -42.80 9.71
CA LEU A 123 30.78 -42.68 8.98
C LEU A 123 31.11 -44.07 8.42
N ASP A 124 31.26 -44.15 7.12
CA ASP A 124 31.85 -45.30 6.42
C ASP A 124 33.27 -44.92 6.03
N GLN A 125 34.27 -45.67 6.52
CA GLN A 125 35.69 -45.53 6.19
C GLN A 125 36.10 -46.63 5.22
N PHE A 126 36.15 -46.33 3.94
CA PHE A 126 36.42 -47.33 2.90
C PHE A 126 37.87 -47.84 2.92
N THR A 127 38.82 -47.06 3.43
CA THR A 127 40.23 -47.44 3.52
C THR A 127 40.44 -48.62 4.50
N TYR A 128 39.61 -48.69 5.56
CA TYR A 128 39.74 -49.70 6.62
C TYR A 128 38.54 -50.65 6.68
N ASP A 129 37.57 -50.51 5.75
CA ASP A 129 36.28 -51.21 5.76
C ASP A 129 35.53 -51.12 7.12
N GLU A 130 35.63 -49.94 7.76
CA GLU A 130 35.04 -49.71 9.06
C GLU A 130 33.81 -48.83 8.94
N LYS A 131 32.80 -49.12 9.78
CA LYS A 131 31.58 -48.30 9.94
C LYS A 131 31.46 -47.83 11.36
N THR A 132 31.22 -46.54 11.52
CA THR A 132 31.04 -45.95 12.84
C THR A 132 29.70 -45.21 12.88
N TYR A 133 28.90 -45.52 13.87
CA TYR A 133 27.65 -44.84 14.17
C TYR A 133 27.83 -44.03 15.43
N LYS A 134 27.48 -42.73 15.37
CA LYS A 134 27.41 -41.83 16.54
C LYS A 134 25.97 -41.40 16.73
N THR A 135 25.41 -41.61 17.90
CA THR A 135 24.04 -41.23 18.23
C THR A 135 24.02 -40.26 19.43
N GLN A 136 23.11 -39.34 19.35
CA GLN A 136 22.67 -38.54 20.50
C GLN A 136 21.14 -38.54 20.49
N PRO A 137 20.50 -39.58 21.06
CA PRO A 137 19.05 -39.72 20.98
C PRO A 137 18.29 -38.61 21.63
N LEU A 138 18.86 -38.04 22.67
CA LEU A 138 18.32 -36.84 23.37
C LEU A 138 19.47 -35.90 23.72
N ARG A 139 19.35 -34.66 23.26
CA ARG A 139 20.24 -33.56 23.59
C ARG A 139 19.41 -32.30 23.83
N ILE A 140 19.53 -31.70 24.98
CA ILE A 140 18.96 -30.41 25.34
C ILE A 140 20.09 -29.40 25.33
N SER A 141 20.00 -28.37 24.51
CA SER A 141 20.94 -27.26 24.50
C SER A 141 20.24 -25.96 24.86
N TYR A 142 20.90 -25.17 25.68
CA TYR A 142 20.46 -23.85 26.09
C TYR A 142 21.57 -22.87 25.82
N THR A 143 21.25 -21.85 25.02
CA THR A 143 22.16 -20.75 24.73
C THR A 143 21.54 -19.45 25.23
N GLN A 144 22.19 -18.77 26.17
CA GLN A 144 21.71 -17.55 26.78
C GLN A 144 22.73 -16.43 26.62
N PRO A 145 22.43 -15.42 25.77
CA PRO A 145 23.18 -14.19 25.79
C PRO A 145 22.90 -13.45 27.11
N LEU A 146 23.90 -13.32 27.96
CA LEU A 146 23.78 -12.66 29.27
C LEU A 146 23.90 -11.14 29.12
N ARG A 147 24.78 -10.71 28.22
CA ARG A 147 25.03 -9.29 27.94
C ARG A 147 25.25 -9.11 26.44
N SER A 148 24.15 -8.98 25.71
CA SER A 148 24.18 -8.70 24.29
C SER A 148 22.89 -7.99 23.86
N PHE A 149 22.84 -7.54 22.60
CA PHE A 149 21.65 -6.92 22.04
C PHE A 149 20.56 -7.97 21.78
N ASN A 150 19.38 -7.79 22.36
CA ASN A 150 18.23 -8.66 22.12
C ASN A 150 17.33 -8.09 21.01
N SER A 151 17.51 -8.58 19.80
CA SER A 151 16.75 -8.15 18.60
C SER A 151 15.26 -8.50 18.68
N LEU A 152 14.92 -9.66 19.28
CA LEU A 152 13.53 -10.14 19.40
C LEU A 152 12.69 -9.25 20.30
N LYS A 153 13.29 -8.71 21.37
CA LYS A 153 12.62 -7.74 22.25
C LYS A 153 12.20 -6.47 21.52
N TRP A 154 13.03 -5.99 20.56
CA TRP A 154 12.71 -4.85 19.73
C TRP A 154 11.67 -5.20 18.68
N GLN A 155 11.80 -6.34 18.01
CA GLN A 155 10.81 -6.82 17.05
C GLN A 155 9.42 -7.00 17.68
N LYS A 156 9.35 -7.51 18.94
CA LYS A 156 8.09 -7.61 19.69
C LYS A 156 7.41 -6.26 19.88
N LYS A 157 8.19 -5.16 19.94
CA LYS A 157 7.64 -3.80 20.06
C LYS A 157 7.22 -3.23 18.70
N THR A 158 8.00 -3.49 17.64
CA THR A 158 7.77 -2.87 16.32
C THR A 158 6.78 -3.62 15.45
N ALA A 159 6.79 -4.95 15.43
CA ALA A 159 5.94 -5.75 14.55
C ALA A 159 4.42 -5.51 14.70
N PRO A 160 3.86 -5.35 15.92
CA PRO A 160 2.44 -4.97 16.07
C PRO A 160 2.13 -3.59 15.52
N MET A 161 3.09 -2.64 15.63
CA MET A 161 2.93 -1.28 15.09
C MET A 161 2.99 -1.29 13.56
N GLU A 162 3.94 -2.03 12.97
CA GLU A 162 4.06 -2.21 11.53
C GLU A 162 2.77 -2.79 10.94
N TYR A 163 2.16 -3.75 11.62
CA TYR A 163 0.86 -4.30 11.23
C TYR A 163 -0.27 -3.26 11.30
N GLN A 164 -0.35 -2.47 12.38
CA GLN A 164 -1.34 -1.39 12.50
C GLN A 164 -1.13 -0.29 11.45
N ILE A 165 0.12 0.05 11.13
CA ILE A 165 0.45 0.97 10.04
C ILE A 165 -0.06 0.42 8.71
N ALA A 166 0.20 -0.86 8.42
CA ALA A 166 -0.27 -1.49 7.20
C ALA A 166 -1.81 -1.49 7.07
N GLU A 167 -2.54 -1.72 8.16
CA GLU A 167 -4.00 -1.64 8.20
C GLU A 167 -4.51 -0.23 7.86
N ARG A 168 -3.89 0.80 8.46
CA ARG A 168 -4.24 2.20 8.17
C ARG A 168 -3.83 2.62 6.76
N THR A 169 -2.69 2.15 6.29
CA THR A 169 -2.22 2.40 4.91
C THR A 169 -3.18 1.80 3.88
N TYR A 170 -3.72 0.62 4.15
CA TYR A 170 -4.75 0.02 3.30
C TYR A 170 -6.00 0.89 3.23
N LEU A 171 -6.52 1.39 4.37
CA LEU A 171 -7.66 2.31 4.37
C LEU A 171 -7.35 3.62 3.64
N THR A 172 -6.13 4.13 3.78
CA THR A 172 -5.65 5.31 3.05
C THR A 172 -5.63 5.06 1.54
N ALA A 173 -5.16 3.88 1.10
CA ALA A 173 -5.15 3.50 -0.31
C ALA A 173 -6.57 3.39 -0.90
N LEU A 174 -7.55 2.90 -0.14
CA LEU A 174 -8.95 2.91 -0.56
C LEU A 174 -9.49 4.33 -0.78
N GLN A 175 -9.05 5.30 0.05
CA GLN A 175 -9.42 6.70 -0.15
C GLN A 175 -8.72 7.30 -1.37
N ASP A 176 -7.48 6.90 -1.69
CA ASP A 176 -6.81 7.31 -2.92
C ASP A 176 -7.54 6.82 -4.16
N ILE A 177 -8.02 5.58 -4.13
CA ILE A 177 -8.87 5.01 -5.17
C ILE A 177 -10.17 5.79 -5.31
N THR A 178 -10.78 6.18 -4.18
CA THR A 178 -11.99 7.01 -4.15
C THR A 178 -11.77 8.37 -4.82
N ILE A 179 -10.67 9.06 -4.49
CA ILE A 179 -10.29 10.35 -5.07
C ILE A 179 -10.05 10.20 -6.59
N LYS A 180 -9.33 9.16 -7.00
CA LYS A 180 -9.06 8.87 -8.41
C LYS A 180 -10.35 8.55 -9.19
N ALA A 181 -11.22 7.70 -8.64
CA ALA A 181 -12.52 7.39 -9.21
C ALA A 181 -13.39 8.66 -9.36
N THR A 182 -13.40 9.52 -8.33
CA THR A 182 -14.10 10.79 -8.34
C THR A 182 -13.57 11.71 -9.45
N THR A 183 -12.26 11.84 -9.57
CA THR A 183 -11.65 12.67 -10.59
C THR A 183 -12.01 12.18 -12.00
N LEU A 184 -11.87 10.89 -12.26
CA LEU A 184 -12.23 10.29 -13.56
C LEU A 184 -13.74 10.40 -13.85
N PHE A 185 -14.60 10.20 -12.84
CA PHE A 185 -16.04 10.39 -12.96
C PHE A 185 -16.40 11.82 -13.40
N PHE A 186 -15.82 12.83 -12.76
CA PHE A 186 -16.07 14.22 -13.11
C PHE A 186 -15.46 14.63 -14.45
N ASN A 187 -14.36 14.00 -14.89
CA ASN A 187 -13.81 14.20 -16.22
C ASN A 187 -14.82 13.73 -17.29
N VAL A 188 -15.41 12.55 -17.12
CA VAL A 188 -16.48 12.08 -18.02
C VAL A 188 -17.67 13.02 -17.99
N LEU A 189 -18.08 13.44 -16.78
CA LEU A 189 -19.23 14.33 -16.61
C LEU A 189 -19.02 15.67 -17.33
N ALA A 190 -17.83 16.26 -17.23
CA ALA A 190 -17.47 17.48 -17.94
C ALA A 190 -17.51 17.26 -19.46
N ALA A 191 -16.89 16.18 -19.95
CA ALA A 191 -16.89 15.85 -21.37
C ALA A 191 -18.30 15.54 -21.93
N GLN A 192 -19.16 14.86 -21.15
CA GLN A 192 -20.59 14.69 -21.52
C GLN A 192 -21.33 16.01 -21.61
N SER A 193 -21.10 16.92 -20.66
CA SER A 193 -21.69 18.25 -20.67
C SER A 193 -21.23 19.07 -21.88
N ASP A 194 -19.94 19.07 -22.18
CA ASP A 194 -19.36 19.80 -23.32
C ASP A 194 -19.83 19.24 -24.65
N TYR A 195 -19.93 17.92 -24.82
CA TYR A 195 -20.46 17.28 -26.02
C TYR A 195 -21.94 17.61 -26.20
N LYS A 196 -22.80 17.48 -25.15
CA LYS A 196 -24.21 17.88 -25.24
C LYS A 196 -24.36 19.37 -25.57
N GLN A 197 -23.54 20.23 -24.97
CA GLN A 197 -23.55 21.67 -25.27
C GLN A 197 -23.13 21.95 -26.70
N SER A 198 -22.10 21.27 -27.24
CA SER A 198 -21.67 21.50 -28.65
C SER A 198 -22.72 21.10 -29.66
N LEU A 199 -23.51 20.02 -29.42
CA LEU A 199 -24.63 19.63 -30.25
C LEU A 199 -25.73 20.71 -30.25
N ALA A 200 -26.08 21.23 -29.10
CA ALA A 200 -27.05 22.33 -28.96
C ALA A 200 -26.55 23.59 -29.67
N THR A 201 -25.26 23.90 -29.53
CA THR A 201 -24.62 25.06 -30.19
C THR A 201 -24.70 24.95 -31.73
N VAL A 202 -24.43 23.78 -32.33
CA VAL A 202 -24.58 23.59 -33.77
C VAL A 202 -26.00 23.88 -34.20
N SER A 203 -27.01 23.30 -33.54
CA SER A 203 -28.42 23.56 -33.86
C SER A 203 -28.80 25.04 -33.79
N ASP A 204 -28.32 25.75 -32.78
CA ASP A 204 -28.57 27.19 -32.66
C ASP A 204 -27.83 27.99 -33.74
N ARG A 205 -26.57 27.67 -34.09
CA ARG A 205 -25.80 28.33 -35.11
C ARG A 205 -26.37 28.09 -36.52
N GLU A 206 -26.94 26.93 -36.81
CA GLU A 206 -27.65 26.66 -38.07
C GLU A 206 -28.84 27.62 -38.27
N LYS A 207 -29.69 27.75 -37.23
CA LYS A 207 -30.82 28.67 -37.26
C LYS A 207 -30.41 30.13 -37.42
N LEU A 208 -29.36 30.55 -36.69
CA LEU A 208 -28.85 31.91 -36.76
C LEU A 208 -28.21 32.24 -38.12
N TYR A 209 -27.50 31.27 -38.73
CA TYR A 209 -26.94 31.40 -40.06
C TYR A 209 -28.01 31.54 -41.12
N GLU A 210 -29.06 30.70 -41.12
CA GLU A 210 -30.21 30.80 -41.97
C GLU A 210 -30.92 32.16 -41.83
N MET A 211 -31.07 32.65 -40.62
CA MET A 211 -31.67 33.96 -40.35
C MET A 211 -30.79 35.09 -40.93
N ALA A 212 -29.46 35.04 -40.75
CA ALA A 212 -28.55 36.02 -41.30
C ALA A 212 -28.60 36.06 -42.85
N GLN A 213 -28.72 34.89 -43.53
CA GLN A 213 -28.91 34.81 -44.98
C GLN A 213 -30.21 35.46 -45.43
N LYS A 214 -31.34 35.22 -44.73
CA LYS A 214 -32.62 35.85 -45.03
C LYS A 214 -32.56 37.37 -44.84
N ARG A 215 -31.88 37.85 -43.80
CA ARG A 215 -31.68 39.29 -43.56
C ARG A 215 -30.81 39.95 -44.63
N LEU A 216 -29.80 39.25 -45.15
CA LEU A 216 -28.98 39.75 -46.25
C LEU A 216 -29.81 39.90 -47.51
N ALA A 217 -30.69 38.92 -47.85
CA ALA A 217 -31.60 39.03 -48.98
C ALA A 217 -32.57 40.20 -48.86
N LEU A 218 -32.92 40.60 -47.63
CA LEU A 218 -33.75 41.77 -47.33
C LEU A 218 -32.93 43.07 -47.18
N THR A 219 -31.61 43.02 -47.43
CA THR A 219 -30.68 44.18 -47.27
C THR A 219 -30.63 44.75 -45.85
N THR A 220 -31.03 43.97 -44.83
CA THR A 220 -31.08 44.42 -43.43
C THR A 220 -29.82 44.00 -42.62
N THR A 221 -28.85 43.31 -43.26
CA THR A 221 -27.56 42.95 -42.69
C THR A 221 -26.44 43.00 -43.71
N THR A 222 -25.20 42.92 -43.26
CA THR A 222 -24.01 42.94 -44.15
C THR A 222 -23.54 41.55 -44.54
N LYS A 223 -22.86 41.43 -45.67
CA LYS A 223 -22.20 40.19 -46.11
C LYS A 223 -21.15 39.71 -45.05
N SER A 224 -20.49 40.65 -44.40
CA SER A 224 -19.53 40.35 -43.32
C SER A 224 -20.17 39.60 -42.14
N GLU A 225 -21.39 39.98 -41.76
CA GLU A 225 -22.13 39.31 -40.68
C GLU A 225 -22.53 37.88 -41.06
N VAL A 226 -22.95 37.66 -42.30
CA VAL A 226 -23.27 36.31 -42.79
C VAL A 226 -22.02 35.41 -42.81
N LEU A 227 -20.87 35.93 -43.28
CA LEU A 227 -19.61 35.16 -43.27
C LEU A 227 -19.14 34.87 -41.84
N GLN A 228 -19.38 35.78 -40.91
CA GLN A 228 -19.07 35.56 -39.49
C GLN A 228 -19.97 34.47 -38.89
N MET A 229 -21.25 34.40 -39.28
CA MET A 229 -22.15 33.32 -38.87
C MET A 229 -21.77 31.97 -39.47
N GLU A 230 -21.38 31.95 -40.76
CA GLU A 230 -20.88 30.74 -41.41
C GLU A 230 -19.62 30.18 -40.74
N LEU A 231 -18.65 31.06 -40.45
CA LEU A 231 -17.45 30.69 -39.73
C LEU A 231 -17.77 30.14 -38.31
N SER A 232 -18.72 30.78 -37.62
CA SER A 232 -19.18 30.33 -36.29
C SER A 232 -19.85 28.94 -36.36
N LEU A 233 -20.64 28.66 -37.40
CA LEU A 233 -21.24 27.34 -37.64
C LEU A 233 -20.17 26.26 -37.92
N LEU A 234 -19.19 26.57 -38.80
CA LEU A 234 -18.08 25.64 -39.05
C LEU A 234 -17.28 25.32 -37.82
N ASN A 235 -16.98 26.33 -37.01
CA ASN A 235 -16.28 26.15 -35.73
C ASN A 235 -17.12 25.27 -34.74
N ALA A 236 -18.42 25.49 -34.65
CA ALA A 236 -19.31 24.69 -33.83
C ALA A 236 -19.35 23.21 -34.28
N ARG A 237 -19.37 22.95 -35.60
CA ARG A 237 -19.31 21.57 -36.14
C ARG A 237 -17.97 20.89 -35.81
N MET A 238 -16.84 21.62 -35.91
CA MET A 238 -15.54 21.10 -35.50
C MET A 238 -15.51 20.79 -34.01
N ALA A 239 -16.10 21.65 -33.15
CA ALA A 239 -16.19 21.44 -31.71
C ALA A 239 -16.97 20.15 -31.34
N VAL A 240 -18.04 19.81 -32.09
CA VAL A 240 -18.76 18.53 -31.85
C VAL A 240 -17.84 17.33 -32.04
N THR A 241 -17.04 17.31 -33.12
CA THR A 241 -16.09 16.21 -33.35
C THR A 241 -15.02 16.14 -32.24
N THR A 242 -14.43 17.28 -31.88
CA THR A 242 -13.41 17.35 -30.83
C THR A 242 -13.97 16.92 -29.45
N ASN A 243 -15.15 17.41 -29.11
CA ASN A 243 -15.79 17.05 -27.82
C ASN A 243 -16.27 15.60 -27.80
N LYS A 244 -16.64 15.01 -28.93
CA LYS A 244 -16.94 13.58 -29.02
C LYS A 244 -15.72 12.73 -28.73
N ILE A 245 -14.57 13.06 -29.31
CA ILE A 245 -13.31 12.38 -29.06
C ILE A 245 -12.93 12.51 -27.57
N ALA A 246 -13.01 13.72 -27.03
CA ALA A 246 -12.69 13.95 -25.60
C ALA A 246 -13.61 13.16 -24.66
N LEU A 247 -14.90 13.01 -25.04
CA LEU A 247 -15.84 12.16 -24.28
C LEU A 247 -15.45 10.69 -24.36
N ASP A 248 -15.14 10.19 -25.57
CA ASP A 248 -14.77 8.79 -25.75
C ASP A 248 -13.47 8.46 -25.00
N ASP A 249 -12.48 9.35 -25.01
CA ASP A 249 -11.23 9.22 -24.24
C ASP A 249 -11.49 9.21 -22.72
N ALA A 250 -12.28 10.16 -22.21
CA ALA A 250 -12.62 10.23 -20.80
C ALA A 250 -13.41 8.98 -20.35
N MET A 251 -14.34 8.49 -21.17
CA MET A 251 -15.08 7.25 -20.91
C MET A 251 -14.14 6.04 -20.88
N TYR A 252 -13.22 5.96 -21.85
CA TYR A 252 -12.23 4.89 -21.88
C TYR A 252 -11.37 4.85 -20.61
N ASP A 253 -10.82 5.99 -20.21
CA ASP A 253 -10.00 6.09 -18.99
C ASP A 253 -10.78 5.68 -17.74
N PHE A 254 -12.02 6.17 -17.61
CA PHE A 254 -12.84 5.89 -16.44
C PHE A 254 -13.26 4.42 -16.36
N PHE A 255 -13.81 3.84 -17.42
CA PHE A 255 -14.29 2.47 -17.44
C PHE A 255 -13.16 1.44 -17.43
N SER A 256 -12.02 1.78 -18.05
CA SER A 256 -10.78 0.99 -17.91
C SER A 256 -10.31 0.93 -16.48
N PHE A 257 -10.34 2.06 -15.75
CA PHE A 257 -10.02 2.09 -14.33
C PHE A 257 -10.98 1.26 -13.49
N LEU A 258 -12.30 1.30 -13.78
CA LEU A 258 -13.31 0.47 -13.12
C LEU A 258 -13.26 -1.00 -13.53
N ARG A 259 -12.54 -1.34 -14.62
CA ARG A 259 -12.53 -2.66 -15.28
C ARG A 259 -13.92 -3.11 -15.73
N VAL A 260 -14.71 -2.18 -16.25
CA VAL A 260 -16.01 -2.44 -16.86
C VAL A 260 -15.83 -2.38 -18.36
N THR A 261 -16.24 -3.44 -19.08
CA THR A 261 -16.04 -3.58 -20.54
C THR A 261 -17.22 -3.12 -21.36
N ASP A 262 -18.43 -3.19 -20.82
CA ASP A 262 -19.64 -2.74 -21.51
C ASP A 262 -20.16 -1.44 -20.88
N TYR A 263 -19.94 -0.33 -21.58
CA TYR A 263 -20.32 1.01 -21.13
C TYR A 263 -20.94 1.87 -22.26
N SER A 264 -21.33 1.25 -23.37
CA SER A 264 -21.77 1.94 -24.58
C SER A 264 -22.96 2.91 -24.36
N ASN A 265 -23.79 2.68 -23.35
CA ASN A 265 -24.97 3.50 -23.02
C ASN A 265 -24.90 4.08 -21.60
N ALA A 266 -23.72 4.19 -20.99
CA ALA A 266 -23.60 4.69 -19.62
C ALA A 266 -23.79 6.22 -19.60
N GLU A 267 -24.76 6.69 -18.83
CA GLU A 267 -24.96 8.10 -18.52
C GLU A 267 -24.62 8.36 -17.05
N LEU A 268 -23.69 9.28 -16.79
CA LEU A 268 -23.28 9.66 -15.45
C LEU A 268 -24.23 10.72 -14.87
N VAL A 269 -24.69 10.50 -13.64
CA VAL A 269 -25.55 11.44 -12.94
C VAL A 269 -24.72 12.33 -12.02
N PRO A 270 -24.75 13.65 -12.22
CA PRO A 270 -24.00 14.57 -11.37
C PRO A 270 -24.50 14.54 -9.93
N PRO A 271 -23.59 14.49 -8.93
CA PRO A 271 -23.97 14.61 -7.53
C PRO A 271 -24.18 16.09 -7.15
N TYR A 272 -25.35 16.63 -7.55
CA TYR A 272 -25.69 18.04 -7.30
C TYR A 272 -25.86 18.40 -5.81
N ASN A 273 -26.21 17.43 -4.98
CA ASN A 273 -26.38 17.64 -3.55
C ASN A 273 -25.02 17.57 -2.83
N THR A 274 -24.39 18.70 -2.64
CA THR A 274 -23.23 18.81 -1.77
C THR A 274 -23.68 18.91 -0.31
N PRO A 275 -23.20 18.05 0.58
CA PRO A 275 -23.54 18.13 2.00
C PRO A 275 -22.97 19.44 2.60
N ASP A 276 -23.81 20.17 3.34
CA ASP A 276 -23.39 21.39 4.04
C ASP A 276 -22.72 21.03 5.37
N ILE A 277 -21.47 20.54 5.28
CA ILE A 277 -20.68 20.09 6.42
C ILE A 277 -19.60 21.12 6.70
N ILE A 278 -19.56 21.61 7.94
CA ILE A 278 -18.49 22.44 8.48
C ILE A 278 -17.77 21.62 9.56
N VAL A 279 -16.46 21.52 9.48
CA VAL A 279 -15.66 20.73 10.41
C VAL A 279 -14.74 21.62 11.23
N SER A 280 -14.56 21.27 12.52
CA SER A 280 -13.61 21.95 13.40
C SER A 280 -12.17 21.49 13.11
N ALA A 281 -11.24 22.43 13.02
CA ALA A 281 -9.82 22.10 12.81
C ALA A 281 -9.25 21.24 13.95
N ASP A 282 -9.65 21.50 15.19
CA ASP A 282 -9.15 20.75 16.34
C ASP A 282 -9.73 19.31 16.36
N GLU A 283 -10.99 19.13 15.97
CA GLU A 283 -11.59 17.80 15.84
C GLU A 283 -10.90 16.98 14.73
N VAL A 284 -10.63 17.60 13.58
CA VAL A 284 -9.90 16.97 12.47
C VAL A 284 -8.49 16.55 12.91
N VAL A 285 -7.76 17.42 13.60
CA VAL A 285 -6.42 17.10 14.12
C VAL A 285 -6.48 15.94 15.10
N GLN A 286 -7.45 15.92 16.03
CA GLN A 286 -7.60 14.82 16.99
C GLN A 286 -7.94 13.50 16.31
N LYS A 287 -8.87 13.49 15.34
CA LYS A 287 -9.20 12.30 14.57
C LYS A 287 -7.99 11.81 13.74
N ALA A 288 -7.25 12.71 13.12
CA ALA A 288 -6.08 12.37 12.35
C ALA A 288 -4.96 11.76 13.22
N ILE A 289 -4.68 12.32 14.40
CA ILE A 289 -3.69 11.79 15.35
C ILE A 289 -4.07 10.36 15.78
N ASN A 290 -5.34 10.11 16.05
CA ASN A 290 -5.80 8.82 16.56
C ASN A 290 -5.88 7.75 15.47
N ASN A 291 -6.34 8.11 14.27
CA ASN A 291 -6.73 7.15 13.25
C ASN A 291 -5.69 7.00 12.12
N SER A 292 -4.94 8.06 11.75
CA SER A 292 -3.98 7.97 10.64
C SER A 292 -2.73 7.16 11.00
N SER A 293 -2.00 6.68 9.98
CA SER A 293 -0.73 5.97 10.17
C SER A 293 0.40 6.90 10.68
N HIS A 294 0.31 8.20 10.43
CA HIS A 294 1.36 9.19 10.70
C HIS A 294 1.96 9.07 12.11
N THR A 295 1.12 9.10 13.15
CA THR A 295 1.58 9.04 14.56
C THR A 295 2.32 7.74 14.85
N LEU A 296 1.85 6.61 14.29
CA LEU A 296 2.50 5.30 14.48
C LEU A 296 3.82 5.22 13.70
N GLU A 297 3.87 5.79 12.49
CA GLU A 297 5.08 5.87 11.68
C GLU A 297 6.18 6.68 12.36
N GLN A 298 5.83 7.86 12.90
CA GLN A 298 6.77 8.69 13.65
C GLN A 298 7.30 7.95 14.90
N LYS A 299 6.43 7.26 15.62
CA LYS A 299 6.82 6.44 16.78
C LYS A 299 7.70 5.25 16.38
N LEU A 300 7.41 4.61 15.25
CA LEU A 300 8.22 3.50 14.72
C LEU A 300 9.64 3.99 14.36
N LEU A 301 9.75 5.15 13.68
CA LEU A 301 11.05 5.77 13.35
C LEU A 301 11.88 6.05 14.60
N MET A 302 11.26 6.60 15.65
CA MET A 302 11.94 6.82 16.94
C MET A 302 12.43 5.51 17.54
N LEU A 303 11.58 4.48 17.60
CA LEU A 303 11.96 3.17 18.15
C LEU A 303 13.09 2.50 17.34
N GLN A 304 13.11 2.66 16.03
CA GLN A 304 14.18 2.12 15.18
C GLN A 304 15.51 2.84 15.43
N ALA A 305 15.51 4.16 15.61
CA ALA A 305 16.70 4.92 15.97
C ALA A 305 17.21 4.56 17.39
N GLU A 306 16.33 4.44 18.38
CA GLU A 306 16.66 3.97 19.72
C GLU A 306 17.22 2.54 19.71
N ARG A 307 16.66 1.65 18.90
CA ARG A 307 17.17 0.29 18.66
C ARG A 307 18.61 0.34 18.17
N THR A 308 18.92 1.21 17.20
CA THR A 308 20.28 1.35 16.66
C THR A 308 21.28 1.84 17.71
N VAL A 309 20.88 2.79 18.56
CA VAL A 309 21.69 3.24 19.69
C VAL A 309 21.93 2.10 20.69
N ALA A 310 20.86 1.36 21.05
CA ALA A 310 20.97 0.23 21.97
C ALA A 310 21.89 -0.88 21.42
N GLN A 311 21.78 -1.17 20.13
CA GLN A 311 22.64 -2.13 19.44
C GLN A 311 24.12 -1.70 19.47
N SER A 312 24.41 -0.44 19.10
CA SER A 312 25.77 0.10 19.09
C SER A 312 26.38 0.13 20.48
N LYS A 313 25.60 0.46 21.51
CA LYS A 313 26.04 0.42 22.93
C LYS A 313 26.33 -1.01 23.39
N SER A 314 25.52 -1.97 23.01
CA SER A 314 25.74 -3.38 23.33
C SER A 314 27.03 -3.91 22.67
N GLN A 315 27.29 -3.58 21.42
CA GLN A 315 28.48 -4.04 20.68
C GLN A 315 29.80 -3.44 21.21
N ARG A 316 29.75 -2.29 21.87
CA ARG A 316 30.93 -1.65 22.46
C ARG A 316 31.42 -2.32 23.75
N GLY A 317 30.52 -2.97 24.48
CA GLY A 317 30.81 -3.51 25.80
C GLY A 317 31.23 -4.99 25.82
N LEU A 318 31.41 -5.50 27.03
CA LEU A 318 31.60 -6.92 27.25
C LEU A 318 30.35 -7.67 26.73
N GLN A 319 30.56 -8.66 25.88
CA GLN A 319 29.55 -9.61 25.43
C GLN A 319 29.77 -10.94 26.16
N MET A 320 28.70 -11.53 26.65
CA MET A 320 28.74 -12.78 27.41
C MET A 320 27.65 -13.70 26.91
N THR A 321 28.01 -14.94 26.60
CA THR A 321 27.06 -15.97 26.20
C THR A 321 27.31 -17.23 26.99
N LEU A 322 26.29 -17.68 27.72
CA LEU A 322 26.26 -18.96 28.39
C LEU A 322 25.74 -20.01 27.42
N SER A 323 26.48 -21.10 27.24
CA SER A 323 26.05 -22.27 26.49
C SER A 323 26.03 -23.47 27.40
N SER A 324 24.95 -24.23 27.39
CA SER A 324 24.80 -25.47 28.17
C SER A 324 24.22 -26.54 27.24
N GLU A 325 24.80 -27.71 27.32
CA GLU A 325 24.34 -28.89 26.57
C GLU A 325 24.29 -30.08 27.53
N LEU A 326 23.14 -30.72 27.63
CA LEU A 326 22.90 -31.92 28.43
C LEU A 326 22.32 -32.97 27.47
N GLY A 327 22.87 -34.19 27.52
CA GLY A 327 22.35 -35.22 26.61
C GLY A 327 22.94 -36.61 26.89
N LEU A 328 22.50 -37.52 26.06
CA LEU A 328 23.00 -38.91 26.05
C LEU A 328 23.67 -39.17 24.69
N SER A 329 24.86 -39.73 24.71
CA SER A 329 25.60 -40.05 23.50
C SER A 329 26.23 -41.43 23.52
N GLN A 330 26.41 -42.06 22.38
CA GLN A 330 27.19 -43.29 22.22
C GLN A 330 27.74 -43.36 20.79
N THR A 331 28.86 -44.05 20.71
CA THR A 331 29.49 -44.41 19.43
C THR A 331 29.64 -45.93 19.37
N GLY A 332 29.36 -46.53 18.23
CA GLY A 332 29.48 -47.98 18.04
C GLY A 332 29.65 -48.34 16.56
N ASN A 333 30.14 -49.53 16.30
CA ASN A 333 30.38 -50.04 14.95
C ASN A 333 29.12 -50.59 14.27
N THR A 334 28.03 -50.70 15.02
CA THR A 334 26.70 -51.09 14.50
C THR A 334 25.65 -50.11 14.99
N PHE A 335 24.54 -50.02 14.28
CA PHE A 335 23.42 -49.20 14.66
C PHE A 335 22.90 -49.56 16.07
N SER A 336 22.75 -50.82 16.40
CA SER A 336 22.29 -51.28 17.69
C SER A 336 23.28 -50.92 18.81
N SER A 337 24.60 -51.08 18.60
CA SER A 337 25.62 -50.76 19.62
C SER A 337 25.67 -49.25 19.90
N ALA A 338 25.36 -48.40 18.91
CA ALA A 338 25.34 -46.95 19.06
C ALA A 338 24.12 -46.45 19.90
N TYR A 339 23.07 -47.26 20.02
CA TYR A 339 21.91 -46.96 20.89
C TYR A 339 21.96 -47.72 22.24
N GLY A 340 22.92 -48.65 22.41
CA GLY A 340 23.12 -49.40 23.63
C GLY A 340 24.08 -48.69 24.58
N ARG A 341 23.85 -48.75 25.91
CA ARG A 341 24.74 -48.19 26.93
C ARG A 341 25.10 -46.74 26.71
N LEU A 342 24.10 -45.88 26.51
CA LEU A 342 24.24 -44.45 26.33
C LEU A 342 25.01 -43.85 27.55
N LYS A 343 25.90 -42.92 27.28
CA LYS A 343 26.70 -42.19 28.26
C LYS A 343 26.21 -40.77 28.36
N ASP A 344 26.29 -40.23 29.53
CA ASP A 344 25.99 -38.84 29.83
C ASP A 344 26.98 -37.93 29.08
N ASN A 345 26.45 -36.84 28.51
CA ASN A 345 27.21 -35.79 27.87
C ASN A 345 26.75 -34.46 28.44
N GLU A 346 27.61 -33.82 29.22
CA GLU A 346 27.33 -32.54 29.85
C GLU A 346 28.43 -31.54 29.49
N ILE A 347 28.01 -30.44 28.86
CA ILE A 347 28.92 -29.37 28.45
C ILE A 347 28.33 -28.04 28.96
N ILE A 348 29.10 -27.32 29.74
CA ILE A 348 28.76 -25.94 30.14
C ILE A 348 29.91 -25.04 29.75
N GLY A 349 29.64 -24.00 29.02
CA GLY A 349 30.62 -23.03 28.57
C GLY A 349 30.15 -21.59 28.74
N LEU A 350 31.03 -20.72 29.14
CA LEU A 350 30.82 -19.28 29.17
C LEU A 350 31.81 -18.61 28.21
N THR A 351 31.27 -18.05 27.14
CA THR A 351 32.05 -17.31 26.16
C THR A 351 32.01 -15.83 26.52
N LEU A 352 33.18 -15.22 26.62
CA LEU A 352 33.38 -13.80 26.88
C LEU A 352 34.06 -13.15 25.64
N SER A 353 33.55 -12.01 25.21
CA SER A 353 34.19 -11.20 24.16
C SER A 353 34.16 -9.74 24.59
N LEU A 354 35.34 -9.17 24.72
CA LEU A 354 35.53 -7.75 25.07
C LEU A 354 36.53 -7.11 24.11
N PRO A 355 36.16 -6.10 23.35
CA PRO A 355 37.10 -5.32 22.58
C PRO A 355 37.95 -4.48 23.55
N ILE A 356 39.24 -4.85 23.70
CA ILE A 356 40.14 -4.17 24.64
C ILE A 356 40.62 -2.85 24.05
N PHE A 357 40.98 -2.86 22.77
CA PHE A 357 41.49 -1.67 22.08
C PHE A 357 41.07 -1.67 20.61
N ASP A 358 40.32 -0.66 20.20
CA ASP A 358 39.75 -0.52 18.84
C ASP A 358 39.93 0.87 18.25
N TRP A 359 40.92 1.63 18.74
CA TRP A 359 41.21 3.00 18.30
C TRP A 359 40.03 3.95 18.32
N GLY A 360 38.99 3.63 19.10
CA GLY A 360 37.81 4.44 19.25
C GLY A 360 36.68 4.13 18.26
N VAL A 361 36.81 3.10 17.42
CA VAL A 361 35.78 2.69 16.46
C VAL A 361 34.42 2.45 17.12
N SER A 362 34.36 1.66 18.18
CA SER A 362 33.12 1.39 18.90
C SER A 362 32.53 2.64 19.56
N LYS A 363 33.37 3.54 20.08
CA LYS A 363 32.94 4.84 20.62
C LYS A 363 32.34 5.71 19.51
N GLY A 364 33.01 5.76 18.35
CA GLY A 364 32.57 6.49 17.17
C GLY A 364 31.19 5.99 16.68
N LYS A 365 31.00 4.66 16.58
CA LYS A 365 29.71 4.06 16.20
C LYS A 365 28.57 4.45 17.15
N VAL A 366 28.82 4.45 18.47
CA VAL A 366 27.81 4.89 19.45
C VAL A 366 27.49 6.37 19.26
N LYS A 367 28.50 7.24 19.10
CA LYS A 367 28.30 8.67 18.90
C LYS A 367 27.56 8.97 17.59
N MET A 368 27.87 8.25 16.52
CA MET A 368 27.14 8.34 15.24
C MET A 368 25.67 7.92 15.41
N ALA A 369 25.39 6.83 16.15
CA ALA A 369 24.03 6.38 16.39
C ALA A 369 23.23 7.36 17.28
N GLU A 370 23.87 7.98 18.28
CA GLU A 370 23.29 9.01 19.14
C GLU A 370 22.96 10.27 18.31
N ALA A 371 23.89 10.76 17.49
CA ALA A 371 23.65 11.88 16.61
C ALA A 371 22.53 11.60 15.58
N GLN A 372 22.47 10.37 15.04
CA GLN A 372 21.38 9.97 14.15
C GLN A 372 20.03 9.92 14.87
N LEU A 373 19.98 9.51 16.14
CA LEU A 373 18.76 9.57 16.95
C LEU A 373 18.29 11.03 17.13
N ASP A 374 19.20 11.96 17.38
CA ASP A 374 18.85 13.38 17.52
C ASP A 374 18.35 13.95 16.19
N VAL A 375 18.95 13.57 15.04
CA VAL A 375 18.42 13.91 13.70
C VAL A 375 17.00 13.36 13.52
N VAL A 376 16.76 12.11 13.88
CA VAL A 376 15.42 11.51 13.76
C VAL A 376 14.42 12.24 14.66
N ARG A 377 14.80 12.58 15.91
CA ARG A 377 13.95 13.33 16.85
C ARG A 377 13.52 14.67 16.26
N THR A 378 14.46 15.43 15.72
CA THR A 378 14.16 16.73 15.10
C THR A 378 13.28 16.58 13.86
N LYS A 379 13.54 15.56 13.02
CA LYS A 379 12.69 15.28 11.85
C LYS A 379 11.27 14.88 12.23
N VAL A 380 11.09 14.10 13.30
CA VAL A 380 9.78 13.71 13.82
C VAL A 380 9.02 14.94 14.34
N GLU A 381 9.70 15.81 15.05
CA GLU A 381 9.10 17.08 15.54
C GLU A 381 8.65 17.95 14.37
N GLN A 382 9.52 18.20 13.39
CA GLN A 382 9.19 18.95 12.17
C GLN A 382 8.02 18.30 11.41
N SER A 383 8.06 16.99 11.19
CA SER A 383 7.01 16.24 10.49
C SER A 383 5.65 16.36 11.20
N ASN A 384 5.63 16.34 12.53
CA ASN A 384 4.40 16.53 13.31
C ASN A 384 3.84 17.96 13.17
N LEU A 385 4.72 18.98 13.18
CA LEU A 385 4.31 20.38 12.98
C LEU A 385 3.73 20.57 11.57
N ASP A 386 4.43 20.08 10.54
CA ASP A 386 3.99 20.20 9.14
C ASP A 386 2.67 19.45 8.91
N TYR A 387 2.51 18.27 9.52
CA TYR A 387 1.28 17.49 9.43
C TYR A 387 0.10 18.23 10.04
N MET A 388 0.24 18.78 11.26
CA MET A 388 -0.82 19.56 11.91
C MET A 388 -1.19 20.82 11.13
N GLN A 389 -0.18 21.55 10.60
CA GLN A 389 -0.42 22.73 9.77
C GLN A 389 -1.12 22.35 8.45
N GLY A 390 -0.68 21.25 7.81
CA GLY A 390 -1.32 20.72 6.62
C GLY A 390 -2.79 20.36 6.82
N LEU A 391 -3.13 19.74 7.97
CA LEU A 391 -4.51 19.44 8.32
C LEU A 391 -5.35 20.72 8.51
N ARG A 392 -4.84 21.71 9.24
CA ARG A 392 -5.56 22.98 9.43
C ARG A 392 -5.82 23.70 8.11
N LYS A 393 -4.83 23.69 7.20
CA LYS A 393 -4.99 24.24 5.85
C LYS A 393 -6.08 23.52 5.06
N LYS A 394 -6.09 22.17 5.09
CA LYS A 394 -7.13 21.36 4.44
C LYS A 394 -8.53 21.66 4.99
N VAL A 395 -8.67 21.83 6.30
CA VAL A 395 -9.95 22.19 6.93
C VAL A 395 -10.42 23.57 6.44
N MET A 396 -9.53 24.55 6.41
CA MET A 396 -9.87 25.89 5.93
C MET A 396 -10.32 25.85 4.46
N GLN A 397 -9.63 25.07 3.61
CA GLN A 397 -9.98 24.89 2.20
C GLN A 397 -11.35 24.22 2.08
N PHE A 398 -11.57 23.10 2.77
CA PHE A 398 -12.83 22.34 2.72
C PHE A 398 -14.02 23.17 3.21
N ASN A 399 -13.89 23.88 4.33
CA ASN A 399 -14.98 24.71 4.87
C ASN A 399 -15.39 25.88 3.95
N ALA A 400 -14.53 26.30 3.02
CA ALA A 400 -14.87 27.29 2.01
C ALA A 400 -15.69 26.70 0.83
N GLN A 401 -15.60 25.40 0.58
CA GLN A 401 -16.19 24.74 -0.61
C GLN A 401 -17.71 24.86 -0.71
N PRO A 402 -18.52 24.69 0.36
CA PRO A 402 -19.97 24.80 0.25
C PRO A 402 -20.44 26.15 -0.27
N LEU A 403 -19.80 27.25 0.19
CA LEU A 403 -20.09 28.60 -0.31
C LEU A 403 -19.65 28.76 -1.76
N GLN A 404 -18.48 28.25 -2.12
CA GLN A 404 -17.96 28.34 -3.50
C GLN A 404 -18.85 27.55 -4.47
N CYS A 405 -19.35 26.36 -4.10
CA CYS A 405 -20.29 25.58 -4.90
C CYS A 405 -21.61 26.34 -5.11
N ARG A 406 -22.19 26.93 -4.05
CA ARG A 406 -23.41 27.75 -4.17
C ARG A 406 -23.24 28.95 -5.11
N ASN A 407 -22.10 29.65 -4.96
CA ASN A 407 -21.78 30.80 -5.81
C ASN A 407 -21.55 30.38 -7.28
N ALA A 408 -20.89 29.26 -7.52
CA ALA A 408 -20.65 28.73 -8.87
C ALA A 408 -21.98 28.30 -9.55
N LEU A 409 -22.88 27.65 -8.79
CA LEU A 409 -24.22 27.32 -9.26
C LEU A 409 -25.02 28.57 -9.64
N ARG A 410 -25.01 29.57 -8.76
CA ARG A 410 -25.74 30.84 -9.03
C ARG A 410 -25.17 31.58 -10.22
N ALA A 411 -23.84 31.57 -10.37
CA ALA A 411 -23.19 32.16 -11.55
C ALA A 411 -23.57 31.44 -12.85
N GLN A 412 -23.66 30.11 -12.81
CA GLN A 412 -24.15 29.32 -13.96
C GLN A 412 -25.60 29.68 -14.33
N GLU A 413 -26.51 29.73 -13.33
CA GLU A 413 -27.92 30.11 -13.56
C GLU A 413 -28.02 31.48 -14.24
N ILE A 414 -27.32 32.49 -13.70
CA ILE A 414 -27.29 33.85 -14.26
C ILE A 414 -26.75 33.85 -15.69
N ALA A 415 -25.66 33.12 -15.95
CA ALA A 415 -25.04 33.07 -17.27
C ALA A 415 -25.95 32.41 -18.31
N VAL A 416 -26.67 31.33 -17.93
CA VAL A 416 -27.66 30.67 -18.78
C VAL A 416 -28.82 31.64 -19.11
N GLU A 417 -29.39 32.28 -18.08
CA GLU A 417 -30.49 33.25 -18.28
C GLU A 417 -30.05 34.41 -19.17
N ARG A 418 -28.84 34.96 -18.94
CA ARG A 418 -28.27 36.02 -19.77
C ARG A 418 -28.10 35.57 -21.24
N TYR A 419 -27.60 34.38 -21.49
CA TYR A 419 -27.48 33.85 -22.84
C TYR A 419 -28.84 33.76 -23.54
N GLU A 420 -29.88 33.25 -22.87
CA GLU A 420 -31.23 33.18 -23.44
C GLU A 420 -31.82 34.56 -23.77
N ILE A 421 -31.59 35.55 -22.92
CA ILE A 421 -32.01 36.93 -23.19
C ILE A 421 -31.24 37.49 -24.43
N MET A 422 -29.92 37.30 -24.47
CA MET A 422 -29.11 37.78 -25.60
C MET A 422 -29.47 37.09 -26.89
N ARG A 423 -29.78 35.80 -26.88
CA ARG A 423 -30.24 35.05 -28.05
C ARG A 423 -31.54 35.66 -28.61
N LYS A 424 -32.53 35.91 -27.77
CA LYS A 424 -33.79 36.56 -28.20
C LYS A 424 -33.58 37.97 -28.75
N ARG A 425 -32.70 38.76 -28.13
CA ARG A 425 -32.34 40.12 -28.63
C ARG A 425 -31.59 40.08 -29.96
N TYR A 426 -30.74 39.07 -30.18
CA TYR A 426 -30.11 38.87 -31.49
C TYR A 426 -31.16 38.50 -32.57
N GLU A 427 -32.08 37.59 -32.22
CA GLU A 427 -33.21 37.20 -33.09
C GLU A 427 -34.07 38.42 -33.50
N SER A 428 -34.25 39.42 -32.63
CA SER A 428 -34.92 40.67 -32.94
C SER A 428 -34.03 41.73 -33.64
N GLY A 429 -32.75 41.45 -33.83
CA GLY A 429 -31.80 42.39 -34.47
C GLY A 429 -31.31 43.53 -33.54
N SER A 430 -31.49 43.37 -32.23
CA SER A 430 -31.19 44.45 -31.24
C SER A 430 -29.75 44.43 -30.72
N ILE A 431 -28.97 43.39 -31.00
CA ILE A 431 -27.56 43.26 -30.56
C ILE A 431 -26.71 42.67 -31.68
N SER A 432 -25.38 42.79 -31.53
CA SER A 432 -24.41 42.23 -32.45
C SER A 432 -24.15 40.72 -32.25
N VAL A 433 -23.60 40.06 -33.25
CA VAL A 433 -23.09 38.67 -33.16
C VAL A 433 -22.02 38.55 -32.10
N THR A 434 -21.17 39.57 -31.92
CA THR A 434 -20.11 39.60 -30.92
C THR A 434 -20.66 39.53 -29.49
N ASP A 435 -21.75 40.28 -29.21
CA ASP A 435 -22.40 40.27 -27.91
C ASP A 435 -23.02 38.90 -27.59
N LEU A 436 -23.65 38.25 -28.62
CA LEU A 436 -24.19 36.91 -28.48
C LEU A 436 -23.08 35.87 -28.20
N ASN A 437 -21.96 35.94 -28.93
CA ASN A 437 -20.83 35.04 -28.77
C ASN A 437 -20.21 35.18 -27.36
N THR A 438 -20.09 36.43 -26.89
CA THR A 438 -19.57 36.69 -25.50
C THR A 438 -20.49 36.08 -24.47
N ALA A 439 -21.80 36.24 -24.56
CA ALA A 439 -22.76 35.67 -23.62
C ALA A 439 -22.73 34.14 -23.66
N GLN A 440 -22.52 33.51 -24.81
CA GLN A 440 -22.37 32.07 -24.96
C GLN A 440 -21.09 31.57 -24.28
N GLN A 441 -19.94 32.21 -24.50
CA GLN A 441 -18.66 31.84 -23.86
C GLN A 441 -18.73 31.98 -22.35
N GLU A 442 -19.41 33.03 -21.85
CA GLU A 442 -19.64 33.20 -20.41
C GLU A 442 -20.50 32.05 -19.84
N MET A 443 -21.57 31.63 -20.54
CA MET A 443 -22.42 30.52 -20.14
C MET A 443 -21.64 29.20 -20.09
N GLU A 444 -20.88 28.87 -21.15
CA GLU A 444 -20.07 27.66 -21.24
C GLU A 444 -19.00 27.67 -20.13
N SER A 445 -18.30 28.78 -19.92
CA SER A 445 -17.32 28.94 -18.83
C SER A 445 -17.95 28.78 -17.44
N ALA A 446 -19.14 29.30 -17.21
CA ALA A 446 -19.84 29.19 -15.93
C ALA A 446 -20.28 27.73 -15.64
N LYS A 447 -20.77 27.01 -16.66
CA LYS A 447 -21.09 25.56 -16.55
C LYS A 447 -19.85 24.73 -16.22
N ALA A 448 -18.75 24.92 -16.93
CA ALA A 448 -17.50 24.22 -16.68
C ALA A 448 -16.96 24.53 -15.27
N LYS A 449 -17.02 25.79 -14.82
CA LYS A 449 -16.61 26.19 -13.45
C LYS A 449 -17.44 25.52 -12.39
N TYR A 450 -18.76 25.36 -12.58
CA TYR A 450 -19.60 24.68 -11.60
C TYR A 450 -19.24 23.17 -11.49
N ILE A 451 -19.05 22.47 -12.61
CA ILE A 451 -18.64 21.06 -12.60
C ILE A 451 -17.27 20.90 -11.90
N ASN A 452 -16.31 21.76 -12.24
CA ASN A 452 -14.99 21.75 -11.59
C ASN A 452 -15.06 22.08 -10.11
N GLN A 453 -15.98 22.95 -9.67
CA GLN A 453 -16.18 23.27 -8.27
C GLN A 453 -16.77 22.08 -7.50
N LEU A 454 -17.70 21.32 -8.12
CA LEU A 454 -18.20 20.07 -7.54
C LEU A 454 -17.08 19.01 -7.40
N LEU A 455 -16.23 18.87 -8.43
CA LEU A 455 -15.05 17.99 -8.38
C LEU A 455 -14.14 18.38 -7.20
N THR A 456 -13.84 19.69 -7.08
CA THR A 456 -12.97 20.21 -6.00
C THR A 456 -13.57 19.90 -4.63
N PHE A 457 -14.88 20.14 -4.45
CA PHE A 457 -15.59 19.81 -3.21
C PHE A 457 -15.44 18.33 -2.82
N TRP A 458 -15.71 17.42 -3.75
CA TRP A 458 -15.66 15.99 -3.46
C TRP A 458 -14.23 15.49 -3.23
N ASN A 459 -13.25 16.02 -3.98
CA ASN A 459 -11.84 15.70 -3.76
C ASN A 459 -11.34 16.20 -2.40
N ASP A 460 -11.71 17.42 -2.00
CA ASP A 460 -11.37 17.96 -0.68
C ASP A 460 -12.04 17.15 0.44
N TYR A 461 -13.31 16.74 0.25
CA TYR A 461 -14.02 15.89 1.19
C TYR A 461 -13.32 14.53 1.38
N TYR A 462 -13.00 13.83 0.31
CA TYR A 462 -12.31 12.54 0.39
C TYR A 462 -10.84 12.68 0.84
N SER A 463 -10.18 13.79 0.51
CA SER A 463 -8.84 14.10 1.05
C SER A 463 -8.85 14.33 2.56
N LEU A 464 -9.95 14.92 3.09
CA LEU A 464 -10.16 15.05 4.52
C LEU A 464 -10.40 13.68 5.17
N GLN A 465 -11.29 12.86 4.59
CA GLN A 465 -11.50 11.47 5.02
C GLN A 465 -10.21 10.66 5.02
N LYS A 466 -9.41 10.75 3.95
CA LYS A 466 -8.09 10.10 3.83
C LYS A 466 -7.17 10.50 4.98
N SER A 467 -7.13 11.78 5.32
CA SER A 467 -6.22 12.29 6.35
C SER A 467 -6.64 11.91 7.77
N THR A 468 -7.93 11.70 8.01
CA THR A 468 -8.52 11.42 9.32
C THR A 468 -8.95 9.96 9.49
N LEU A 469 -9.06 9.21 8.39
CA LEU A 469 -9.70 7.90 8.32
C LEU A 469 -11.07 7.89 9.01
N TYR A 470 -11.82 8.99 8.85
CA TYR A 470 -13.12 9.24 9.45
C TYR A 470 -14.11 9.76 8.43
N ASP A 471 -15.31 9.17 8.38
CA ASP A 471 -16.41 9.64 7.54
C ASP A 471 -17.19 10.75 8.26
N TRP A 472 -17.04 11.97 7.77
CA TRP A 472 -17.64 13.17 8.34
C TRP A 472 -19.14 13.26 8.13
N GLN A 473 -19.68 12.57 7.13
CA GLN A 473 -21.12 12.51 6.88
C GLN A 473 -21.79 11.47 7.77
N ARG A 474 -21.21 10.25 7.86
CA ARG A 474 -21.73 9.15 8.68
C ARG A 474 -21.30 9.24 10.15
N LYS A 475 -20.39 10.13 10.48
CA LYS A 475 -19.80 10.31 11.82
C LYS A 475 -19.23 9.03 12.41
N ALA A 476 -18.50 8.25 11.60
CA ALA A 476 -17.93 6.98 11.99
C ALA A 476 -16.50 6.79 11.46
N ASP A 477 -15.68 6.01 12.17
CA ASP A 477 -14.33 5.68 11.73
C ASP A 477 -14.39 4.74 10.51
N LEU A 478 -13.55 4.96 9.51
CA LEU A 478 -13.55 4.16 8.27
C LEU A 478 -13.26 2.68 8.52
N LYS A 479 -12.49 2.34 9.54
CA LYS A 479 -12.21 0.95 9.93
C LYS A 479 -13.47 0.17 10.33
N ASP A 480 -14.51 0.86 10.84
CA ASP A 480 -15.76 0.25 11.32
C ASP A 480 -16.79 0.09 10.19
N ILE A 481 -16.64 0.89 9.13
CA ILE A 481 -17.57 0.91 7.98
C ILE A 481 -17.03 0.03 6.84
N THR A 482 -15.70 -0.01 6.68
CA THR A 482 -15.06 -0.78 5.60
C THR A 482 -15.04 -2.27 5.98
N PRO A 483 -15.54 -3.18 5.11
CA PRO A 483 -15.48 -4.61 5.37
C PRO A 483 -14.03 -5.03 5.68
N SER A 484 -13.83 -5.69 6.82
CA SER A 484 -12.48 -6.06 7.24
C SER A 484 -11.90 -7.06 6.24
N VAL A 485 -10.75 -6.73 5.66
CA VAL A 485 -10.00 -7.63 4.75
C VAL A 485 -9.63 -8.94 5.46
N LYS A 486 -9.59 -8.95 6.80
CA LYS A 486 -9.36 -10.16 7.60
C LYS A 486 -10.36 -11.28 7.29
N MET A 487 -11.65 -10.96 7.10
CA MET A 487 -12.66 -11.96 6.74
C MET A 487 -12.41 -12.61 5.37
N LYS A 488 -11.80 -11.87 4.42
CA LYS A 488 -11.50 -12.39 3.07
C LYS A 488 -10.13 -13.08 2.95
N ILE A 489 -9.28 -13.02 3.98
CA ILE A 489 -7.96 -13.69 4.01
C ILE A 489 -8.08 -15.08 4.65
N GLU A 490 -9.06 -15.30 5.51
CA GLU A 490 -9.28 -16.56 6.22
C GLU A 490 -10.24 -17.52 5.48
N GLU A 491 -10.91 -17.06 4.40
CA GLU A 491 -11.61 -17.86 3.40
C GLU A 491 -10.67 -18.32 2.27
#